data_03db5b761daaf5a35f74a3dd5f55aee6
#
_entry.id   03db5b761daaf5a35f74a3dd5f55aee6
#
_cell.length_a   1.000
_cell.length_b   1.000
_cell.length_c   1.000
_cell.angle_alpha   90.00
_cell.angle_beta   90.00
_cell.angle_gamma   90.00
#
_symmetry.space_group_name_H-M   'P 1'
#
loop_
_entity.id
_entity.type
_entity.pdbx_description
1 polymer ?
#
loop_
_entity_poly.entity_id
_entity_poly.type
_entity_poly.pdbx_seq_one_letter_code
_entity_poly.pdbx_strand_id
1 'polypeptide(L)'
;VIAELIIFIFCSIYHLKDKTYIPFSLCIGLLANTQALSWSLSFAIGMTLVLDWFLNPNQRKNYKRNKRWILDLSSSIAISSTLLCFGAFSLLQVRDSVKLLSSFIDIRHFLRVIGQVFGGYMLIIPNSSRFFDLILCALITLILIVSTIIFIRCFRPALIYFLSGIIFLFLFNYFLFLGDGSRHYGYYFLVIISSTWLALSNQDQQLRSSNYQNLFTKGNLFYFPRLLNICLTIHMVVGIHMVFNDFRLPYSSGKETAQYIQTKGWQDSPIFATRDVEVATVSGYLDREFYVPELKGFGSYAQWANRVTLDRTKTLDEVQVYLDRFPKV
;
A
#
# COMPACT_ATOMS: atom_id res chain seq x y z
N VAL A 1 -6.04 6.91 1.87
CA VAL A 1 -6.47 7.94 2.86
C VAL A 1 -6.81 7.31 4.21
N ILE A 2 -7.72 6.31 4.30
CA ILE A 2 -8.12 5.72 5.59
C ILE A 2 -6.94 5.04 6.29
N ALA A 3 -6.14 4.26 5.58
CA ALA A 3 -4.96 3.59 6.13
C ALA A 3 -3.94 4.57 6.70
N GLU A 4 -3.69 5.65 5.98
CA GLU A 4 -2.79 6.73 6.40
C GLU A 4 -3.28 7.41 7.69
N LEU A 5 -4.58 7.71 7.76
CA LEU A 5 -5.20 8.28 8.95
C LEU A 5 -5.03 7.37 10.17
N ILE A 6 -5.26 6.06 10.03
CA ILE A 6 -5.10 5.09 11.12
C ILE A 6 -3.64 5.04 11.58
N ILE A 7 -2.67 5.09 10.66
CA ILE A 7 -1.24 5.12 11.01
C ILE A 7 -0.90 6.39 11.78
N PHE A 8 -1.43 7.54 11.37
CA PHE A 8 -1.20 8.80 12.07
C PHE A 8 -1.86 8.81 13.47
N ILE A 9 -3.04 8.21 13.61
CA ILE A 9 -3.65 7.98 14.92
C ILE A 9 -2.74 7.11 15.78
N PHE A 10 -2.25 5.98 15.25
CA PHE A 10 -1.28 5.13 15.95
C PHE A 10 -0.06 5.92 16.44
N CYS A 11 0.58 6.69 15.57
CA CYS A 11 1.74 7.50 15.93
C CYS A 11 1.40 8.52 17.04
N SER A 12 0.24 9.15 16.95
CA SER A 12 -0.21 10.17 17.91
C SER A 12 -0.51 9.61 19.30
N ILE A 13 -1.04 8.38 19.38
CA ILE A 13 -1.42 7.76 20.66
C ILE A 13 -0.34 6.86 21.24
N TYR A 14 0.77 6.66 20.54
CA TYR A 14 1.80 5.70 20.95
C TYR A 14 2.32 5.89 22.37
N HIS A 15 2.36 7.13 22.85
CA HIS A 15 2.75 7.46 24.23
C HIS A 15 1.75 6.96 25.29
N LEU A 16 0.52 6.62 24.89
CA LEU A 16 -0.52 6.11 25.80
C LEU A 16 -0.38 4.61 26.12
N LYS A 17 0.55 3.90 25.45
CA LYS A 17 0.75 2.46 25.60
C LYS A 17 1.00 1.99 27.03
N ASP A 18 1.53 2.86 27.89
CA ASP A 18 1.76 2.55 29.30
C ASP A 18 0.45 2.46 30.11
N LYS A 19 -0.67 2.90 29.54
CA LYS A 19 -1.98 2.93 30.19
C LYS A 19 -2.92 1.85 29.68
N THR A 20 -2.95 1.66 28.34
CA THR A 20 -3.87 0.69 27.70
C THR A 20 -3.37 0.31 26.30
N TYR A 21 -3.65 -0.94 25.88
CA TYR A 21 -3.37 -1.47 24.54
C TYR A 21 -4.60 -1.52 23.63
N ILE A 22 -5.81 -1.25 24.14
CA ILE A 22 -7.04 -1.30 23.35
C ILE A 22 -7.01 -0.40 22.11
N PRO A 23 -6.57 0.89 22.16
CA PRO A 23 -6.53 1.73 20.99
C PRO A 23 -5.61 1.19 19.88
N PHE A 24 -4.50 0.55 20.27
CA PHE A 24 -3.57 -0.06 19.31
C PHE A 24 -4.16 -1.28 18.62
N SER A 25 -4.93 -2.08 19.36
CA SER A 25 -5.66 -3.23 18.83
C SER A 25 -6.68 -2.82 17.78
N LEU A 26 -7.37 -1.70 18.00
CA LEU A 26 -8.27 -1.10 17.03
C LEU A 26 -7.49 -0.62 15.80
N CYS A 27 -6.36 0.08 15.97
CA CYS A 27 -5.52 0.51 14.85
C CYS A 27 -5.05 -0.68 14.01
N ILE A 28 -4.54 -1.75 14.63
CA ILE A 28 -4.10 -2.98 13.96
C ILE A 28 -5.25 -3.60 13.15
N GLY A 29 -6.39 -3.80 13.80
CA GLY A 29 -7.53 -4.47 13.18
C GLY A 29 -8.17 -3.64 12.06
N LEU A 30 -8.40 -2.35 12.29
CA LEU A 30 -8.97 -1.46 11.27
C LEU A 30 -8.03 -1.32 10.08
N LEU A 31 -6.72 -1.17 10.32
CA LEU A 31 -5.73 -1.06 9.25
C LEU A 31 -5.73 -2.29 8.36
N ALA A 32 -5.78 -3.50 8.93
CA ALA A 32 -5.85 -4.75 8.19
C ALA A 32 -7.13 -4.87 7.31
N ASN A 33 -8.20 -4.16 7.66
CA ASN A 33 -9.46 -4.16 6.91
C ASN A 33 -9.58 -3.04 5.87
N THR A 34 -8.56 -2.18 5.71
CA THR A 34 -8.61 -1.10 4.70
C THR A 34 -8.23 -1.59 3.30
N GLN A 35 -7.15 -2.35 3.20
CA GLN A 35 -6.66 -2.94 1.95
C GLN A 35 -5.56 -3.97 2.23
N ALA A 36 -5.29 -4.83 1.24
CA ALA A 36 -4.36 -5.94 1.38
C ALA A 36 -2.95 -5.54 1.86
N LEU A 37 -2.35 -4.47 1.31
CA LEU A 37 -1.02 -4.00 1.71
C LEU A 37 -0.97 -3.46 3.15
N SER A 38 -2.07 -2.97 3.67
CA SER A 38 -2.15 -2.46 5.04
C SER A 38 -1.95 -3.55 6.10
N TRP A 39 -2.09 -4.82 5.72
CA TRP A 39 -1.70 -5.96 6.57
C TRP A 39 -0.24 -5.89 6.98
N SER A 40 0.65 -5.53 6.06
CA SER A 40 2.08 -5.37 6.35
C SER A 40 2.33 -4.35 7.44
N LEU A 41 1.60 -3.25 7.42
CA LEU A 41 1.71 -2.19 8.44
C LEU A 41 1.05 -2.60 9.76
N SER A 42 -0.06 -3.35 9.71
CA SER A 42 -0.67 -3.94 10.90
C SER A 42 0.31 -4.87 11.61
N PHE A 43 1.01 -5.73 10.87
CA PHE A 43 2.07 -6.59 11.42
C PHE A 43 3.24 -5.78 11.96
N ALA A 44 3.64 -4.69 11.28
CA ALA A 44 4.70 -3.81 11.77
C ALA A 44 4.35 -3.15 13.11
N ILE A 45 3.11 -2.65 13.24
CA ILE A 45 2.60 -2.11 14.51
C ILE A 45 2.60 -3.19 15.59
N GLY A 46 2.03 -4.36 15.31
CA GLY A 46 1.98 -5.48 16.25
C GLY A 46 3.38 -5.91 16.70
N MET A 47 4.32 -6.10 15.76
CA MET A 47 5.70 -6.44 16.04
C MET A 47 6.39 -5.37 16.92
N THR A 48 6.14 -4.09 16.63
CA THR A 48 6.67 -2.98 17.43
C THR A 48 6.20 -3.03 18.87
N LEU A 49 4.91 -3.24 19.09
CA LEU A 49 4.35 -3.33 20.44
C LEU A 49 4.87 -4.55 21.20
N VAL A 50 4.92 -5.71 20.54
CA VAL A 50 5.42 -6.96 21.12
C VAL A 50 6.89 -6.86 21.49
N LEU A 51 7.75 -6.45 20.56
CA LEU A 51 9.19 -6.35 20.82
C LEU A 51 9.49 -5.24 21.84
N ASP A 52 8.81 -4.11 21.82
CA ASP A 52 8.98 -3.07 22.82
C ASP A 52 8.57 -3.57 24.23
N TRP A 53 7.51 -4.36 24.32
CA TRP A 53 7.13 -5.04 25.57
C TRP A 53 8.24 -5.94 26.12
N PHE A 54 8.88 -6.74 25.26
CA PHE A 54 9.95 -7.66 25.70
C PHE A 54 11.25 -6.92 26.01
N LEU A 55 11.62 -5.92 25.23
CA LEU A 55 12.89 -5.21 25.34
C LEU A 55 12.88 -4.09 26.37
N ASN A 56 11.69 -3.67 26.87
CA ASN A 56 11.56 -2.59 27.83
C ASN A 56 10.95 -3.05 29.18
N PRO A 57 11.77 -3.63 30.10
CA PRO A 57 11.25 -4.18 31.36
C PRO A 57 10.62 -3.12 32.28
N ASN A 58 11.06 -1.87 32.21
CA ASN A 58 10.50 -0.79 33.01
C ASN A 58 9.05 -0.45 32.57
N GLN A 59 8.81 -0.38 31.27
CA GLN A 59 7.48 -0.19 30.73
C GLN A 59 6.55 -1.35 31.11
N ARG A 60 7.03 -2.59 30.99
CA ARG A 60 6.29 -3.78 31.41
C ARG A 60 5.92 -3.74 32.90
N LYS A 61 6.84 -3.28 33.79
CA LYS A 61 6.55 -3.11 35.21
C LYS A 61 5.48 -2.04 35.44
N ASN A 62 5.58 -0.90 34.79
CA ASN A 62 4.61 0.18 34.89
C ASN A 62 3.22 -0.26 34.46
N TYR A 63 3.12 -0.96 33.34
CA TYR A 63 1.86 -1.50 32.82
C TYR A 63 1.24 -2.52 33.80
N LYS A 64 2.04 -3.49 34.29
CA LYS A 64 1.57 -4.50 35.26
C LYS A 64 1.15 -3.90 36.62
N ARG A 65 1.56 -2.69 36.92
CA ARG A 65 1.12 -1.98 38.12
C ARG A 65 -0.38 -1.57 38.05
N ASN A 66 -0.94 -1.48 36.84
CA ASN A 66 -2.38 -1.30 36.64
C ASN A 66 -3.11 -2.60 37.04
N LYS A 67 -4.05 -2.54 37.99
CA LYS A 67 -4.82 -3.69 38.47
C LYS A 67 -5.63 -4.40 37.36
N ARG A 68 -5.96 -3.69 36.28
CA ARG A 68 -6.75 -4.22 35.14
C ARG A 68 -5.90 -4.65 33.94
N TRP A 69 -4.58 -4.77 34.09
CA TRP A 69 -3.68 -5.05 32.97
C TRP A 69 -3.99 -6.36 32.22
N ILE A 70 -4.45 -7.40 32.94
CA ILE A 70 -4.83 -8.69 32.33
C ILE A 70 -6.06 -8.50 31.44
N LEU A 71 -7.10 -7.79 31.94
CA LEU A 71 -8.31 -7.52 31.17
C LEU A 71 -8.02 -6.65 29.95
N ASP A 72 -7.20 -5.62 30.08
CA ASP A 72 -6.81 -4.77 28.96
C ASP A 72 -6.04 -5.57 27.89
N LEU A 73 -5.06 -6.40 28.31
CA LEU A 73 -4.29 -7.22 27.38
C LEU A 73 -5.15 -8.28 26.68
N SER A 74 -6.00 -9.00 27.45
CA SER A 74 -6.88 -10.02 26.88
C SER A 74 -7.93 -9.42 25.92
N SER A 75 -8.52 -8.29 26.28
CA SER A 75 -9.43 -7.55 25.40
C SER A 75 -8.74 -7.07 24.13
N SER A 76 -7.50 -6.56 24.27
CA SER A 76 -6.69 -6.11 23.14
C SER A 76 -6.36 -7.24 22.17
N ILE A 77 -5.96 -8.40 22.67
CA ILE A 77 -5.72 -9.60 21.87
C ILE A 77 -7.00 -10.06 21.18
N ALA A 78 -8.13 -10.11 21.92
CA ALA A 78 -9.41 -10.52 21.35
C ALA A 78 -9.86 -9.59 20.23
N ILE A 79 -9.80 -8.27 20.43
CA ILE A 79 -10.16 -7.27 19.41
C ILE A 79 -9.27 -7.40 18.17
N SER A 80 -7.94 -7.44 18.36
CA SER A 80 -7.01 -7.58 17.23
C SER A 80 -7.27 -8.87 16.46
N SER A 81 -7.38 -10.01 17.16
CA SER A 81 -7.59 -11.31 16.52
C SER A 81 -8.91 -11.37 15.75
N THR A 82 -10.01 -10.87 16.34
CA THR A 82 -11.31 -10.83 15.66
C THR A 82 -11.26 -9.99 14.38
N LEU A 83 -10.70 -8.79 14.44
CA LEU A 83 -10.62 -7.91 13.29
C LEU A 83 -9.63 -8.43 12.23
N LEU A 84 -8.52 -9.05 12.63
CA LEU A 84 -7.59 -9.72 11.71
C LEU A 84 -8.25 -10.93 11.04
N CYS A 85 -8.99 -11.76 11.77
CA CYS A 85 -9.74 -12.87 11.19
C CYS A 85 -10.77 -12.38 10.16
N PHE A 86 -11.49 -11.31 10.46
CA PHE A 86 -12.45 -10.72 9.52
C PHE A 86 -11.75 -10.21 8.25
N GLY A 87 -10.64 -9.50 8.40
CA GLY A 87 -9.83 -9.03 7.26
C GLY A 87 -9.24 -10.18 6.45
N ALA A 88 -8.76 -11.25 7.10
CA ALA A 88 -8.28 -12.45 6.43
C ALA A 88 -9.38 -13.15 5.63
N PHE A 89 -10.57 -13.26 6.22
CA PHE A 89 -11.72 -13.82 5.52
C PHE A 89 -12.09 -13.01 4.29
N SER A 90 -12.09 -11.68 4.37
CA SER A 90 -12.33 -10.79 3.23
C SER A 90 -11.28 -10.96 2.14
N LEU A 91 -10.00 -11.12 2.51
CA LEU A 91 -8.92 -11.39 1.54
C LEU A 91 -9.07 -12.75 0.86
N LEU A 92 -9.53 -13.78 1.59
CA LEU A 92 -9.76 -15.12 1.03
C LEU A 92 -10.90 -15.14 0.01
N GLN A 93 -11.93 -14.30 0.20
CA GLN A 93 -13.01 -14.15 -0.80
C GLN A 93 -12.52 -13.53 -2.11
N VAL A 94 -11.47 -12.69 -2.06
CA VAL A 94 -10.84 -12.09 -3.23
C VAL A 94 -9.72 -13.00 -3.81
N ARG A 95 -9.58 -14.22 -3.30
CA ARG A 95 -8.51 -15.19 -3.66
C ARG A 95 -8.39 -15.42 -5.15
N ASP A 96 -9.49 -15.33 -5.89
CA ASP A 96 -9.50 -15.50 -7.34
C ASP A 96 -8.70 -14.42 -8.08
N SER A 97 -8.38 -13.31 -7.44
CA SER A 97 -7.59 -12.23 -8.04
C SER A 97 -6.09 -12.29 -7.69
N VAL A 98 -5.67 -13.16 -6.76
CA VAL A 98 -4.29 -13.24 -6.28
C VAL A 98 -3.69 -14.58 -6.73
N LYS A 99 -2.91 -14.58 -7.81
CA LYS A 99 -2.05 -15.74 -8.14
C LYS A 99 -0.92 -15.78 -7.13
N LEU A 100 -1.01 -16.68 -6.14
CA LEU A 100 0.12 -17.03 -5.31
C LEU A 100 1.27 -17.50 -6.22
N LEU A 101 2.44 -16.92 -6.03
CA LEU A 101 3.63 -17.28 -6.79
C LEU A 101 3.87 -18.78 -6.69
N SER A 102 3.82 -19.51 -7.80
CA SER A 102 4.01 -20.95 -7.85
C SER A 102 5.47 -21.38 -7.62
N SER A 103 6.41 -20.44 -7.72
CA SER A 103 7.83 -20.66 -7.43
C SER A 103 8.29 -19.75 -6.29
N PHE A 104 8.71 -20.34 -5.19
CA PHE A 104 9.18 -19.62 -4.00
C PHE A 104 10.45 -18.78 -4.25
N ILE A 105 11.20 -19.04 -5.32
CA ILE A 105 12.44 -18.32 -5.63
C ILE A 105 12.49 -18.00 -7.12
N ASP A 106 12.08 -16.78 -7.46
CA ASP A 106 12.32 -16.20 -8.77
C ASP A 106 13.21 -14.96 -8.64
N ILE A 107 14.49 -15.11 -9.05
CA ILE A 107 15.47 -14.03 -8.96
C ILE A 107 15.09 -12.82 -9.82
N ARG A 108 14.42 -13.02 -10.95
CA ARG A 108 13.99 -11.93 -11.83
C ARG A 108 12.88 -11.12 -11.17
N HIS A 109 11.93 -11.83 -10.54
CA HIS A 109 10.86 -11.19 -9.78
C HIS A 109 11.42 -10.44 -8.55
N PHE A 110 12.35 -11.06 -7.82
CA PHE A 110 13.05 -10.44 -6.70
C PHE A 110 13.74 -9.13 -7.10
N LEU A 111 14.53 -9.15 -8.18
CA LEU A 111 15.20 -7.95 -8.68
C LEU A 111 14.21 -6.89 -9.18
N ARG A 112 13.09 -7.30 -9.77
CA ARG A 112 12.01 -6.39 -10.16
C ARG A 112 11.42 -5.68 -8.94
N VAL A 113 11.05 -6.42 -7.88
CA VAL A 113 10.51 -5.83 -6.65
C VAL A 113 11.51 -4.87 -6.00
N ILE A 114 12.80 -5.24 -5.93
CA ILE A 114 13.84 -4.32 -5.45
C ILE A 114 13.90 -3.07 -6.34
N GLY A 115 13.96 -3.23 -7.66
CA GLY A 115 13.99 -2.10 -8.60
C GLY A 115 12.79 -1.17 -8.42
N GLN A 116 11.62 -1.72 -8.17
CA GLN A 116 10.41 -0.94 -7.92
C GLN A 116 10.45 -0.19 -6.59
N VAL A 117 10.96 -0.82 -5.51
CA VAL A 117 11.17 -0.14 -4.22
C VAL A 117 12.09 1.06 -4.36
N PHE A 118 13.20 0.91 -5.09
CA PHE A 118 14.17 1.97 -5.27
C PHE A 118 13.80 2.98 -6.37
N GLY A 119 13.10 2.54 -7.42
CA GLY A 119 12.77 3.39 -8.57
C GLY A 119 11.41 4.06 -8.55
N GLY A 120 10.51 3.64 -7.63
CA GLY A 120 9.11 3.88 -7.88
C GLY A 120 8.44 4.98 -7.08
N TYR A 121 8.80 5.23 -5.79
CA TYR A 121 7.79 5.97 -5.02
C TYR A 121 8.29 6.87 -3.90
N MET A 122 9.57 6.86 -3.59
CA MET A 122 10.06 7.73 -2.51
C MET A 122 10.28 9.16 -2.99
N LEU A 123 10.45 9.34 -4.29
CA LEU A 123 10.37 10.61 -4.97
C LEU A 123 9.63 10.42 -6.29
N ILE A 124 8.47 11.01 -6.45
CA ILE A 124 7.71 10.96 -7.70
C ILE A 124 8.21 12.08 -8.61
N ILE A 125 8.81 11.70 -9.75
CA ILE A 125 9.11 12.61 -10.84
C ILE A 125 8.10 12.31 -11.96
N PRO A 126 7.21 13.25 -12.31
CA PRO A 126 6.24 13.04 -13.38
C PRO A 126 6.95 12.68 -14.69
N ASN A 127 6.45 11.67 -15.40
CA ASN A 127 7.00 11.18 -16.67
C ASN A 127 8.44 10.65 -16.60
N SER A 128 8.88 10.17 -15.45
CA SER A 128 10.21 9.59 -15.27
C SER A 128 10.32 8.19 -15.90
N SER A 129 10.34 8.12 -17.22
CA SER A 129 10.62 6.89 -17.97
C SER A 129 12.07 6.76 -18.38
N ARG A 130 12.89 7.80 -18.19
CA ARG A 130 14.28 7.86 -18.60
C ARG A 130 15.19 7.21 -17.57
N PHE A 131 16.22 6.53 -18.04
CA PHE A 131 17.21 5.84 -17.21
C PHE A 131 17.85 6.73 -16.14
N PHE A 132 18.13 8.00 -16.46
CA PHE A 132 18.66 8.98 -15.50
C PHE A 132 17.70 9.28 -14.35
N ASP A 133 16.41 9.39 -14.63
CA ASP A 133 15.40 9.66 -13.60
C ASP A 133 15.28 8.48 -12.64
N LEU A 134 15.36 7.24 -13.15
CA LEU A 134 15.39 6.03 -12.32
C LEU A 134 16.62 5.97 -11.41
N ILE A 135 17.81 6.31 -11.93
CA ILE A 135 19.04 6.38 -11.11
C ILE A 135 18.89 7.46 -10.03
N LEU A 136 18.40 8.64 -10.39
CA LEU A 136 18.22 9.75 -9.45
C LEU A 136 17.22 9.35 -8.35
N CYS A 137 16.10 8.75 -8.72
CA CYS A 137 15.12 8.23 -7.75
C CYS A 137 15.73 7.18 -6.83
N ALA A 138 16.52 6.25 -7.36
CA ALA A 138 17.18 5.21 -6.57
C ALA A 138 18.20 5.80 -5.57
N LEU A 139 19.00 6.78 -6.00
CA LEU A 139 19.95 7.46 -5.14
C LEU A 139 19.26 8.24 -4.01
N ILE A 140 18.21 8.99 -4.33
CA ILE A 140 17.44 9.74 -3.32
C ILE A 140 16.76 8.78 -2.35
N THR A 141 16.19 7.67 -2.84
CA THR A 141 15.59 6.63 -2.01
C THR A 141 16.62 6.04 -1.04
N LEU A 142 17.82 5.71 -1.53
CA LEU A 142 18.90 5.19 -0.70
C LEU A 142 19.31 6.21 0.38
N ILE A 143 19.48 7.47 0.01
CA ILE A 143 19.80 8.56 0.94
C ILE A 143 18.70 8.70 1.99
N LEU A 144 17.42 8.65 1.60
CA LEU A 144 16.30 8.72 2.55
C LEU A 144 16.29 7.55 3.52
N ILE A 145 16.47 6.31 3.04
CA ILE A 145 16.51 5.12 3.89
C ILE A 145 17.66 5.22 4.91
N VAL A 146 18.87 5.49 4.43
CA VAL A 146 20.05 5.59 5.29
C VAL A 146 19.91 6.73 6.29
N SER A 147 19.48 7.90 5.85
CA SER A 147 19.25 9.05 6.72
C SER A 147 18.17 8.79 7.77
N THR A 148 17.09 8.08 7.38
CA THR A 148 16.04 7.66 8.31
C THR A 148 16.60 6.74 9.38
N ILE A 149 17.34 5.68 9.00
CA ILE A 149 17.96 4.75 9.96
C ILE A 149 18.88 5.50 10.93
N ILE A 150 19.74 6.37 10.42
CA ILE A 150 20.65 7.17 11.24
C ILE A 150 19.86 8.04 12.22
N PHE A 151 18.75 8.65 11.78
CA PHE A 151 17.92 9.51 12.58
C PHE A 151 17.18 8.75 13.69
N ILE A 152 16.56 7.60 13.35
CA ILE A 152 15.71 6.84 14.28
C ILE A 152 16.47 5.83 15.13
N ARG A 153 17.76 5.54 14.85
CA ARG A 153 18.55 4.47 15.51
C ARG A 153 18.55 4.53 17.04
N CYS A 154 18.47 5.73 17.60
CA CYS A 154 18.45 5.93 19.06
C CYS A 154 17.08 5.65 19.68
N PHE A 155 16.02 5.56 18.87
CA PHE A 155 14.67 5.31 19.31
C PHE A 155 14.21 3.91 18.85
N ARG A 156 14.44 2.91 19.71
CA ARG A 156 14.19 1.50 19.40
C ARG A 156 12.82 1.19 18.80
N PRO A 157 11.70 1.68 19.35
CA PRO A 157 10.39 1.40 18.78
C PRO A 157 10.22 1.89 17.33
N ALA A 158 10.72 3.10 17.01
CA ALA A 158 10.67 3.62 15.65
C ALA A 158 11.55 2.78 14.70
N LEU A 159 12.72 2.34 15.16
CA LEU A 159 13.61 1.46 14.39
C LEU A 159 12.95 0.09 14.14
N ILE A 160 12.32 -0.50 15.15
CA ILE A 160 11.61 -1.78 15.01
C ILE A 160 10.46 -1.62 14.01
N TYR A 161 9.66 -0.56 14.16
CA TYR A 161 8.55 -0.27 13.25
C TYR A 161 9.03 -0.08 11.81
N PHE A 162 10.10 0.68 11.61
CA PHE A 162 10.70 0.92 10.31
C PHE A 162 11.17 -0.37 9.64
N LEU A 163 12.01 -1.14 10.34
CA LEU A 163 12.57 -2.38 9.80
C LEU A 163 11.49 -3.42 9.52
N SER A 164 10.58 -3.65 10.47
CA SER A 164 9.47 -4.59 10.26
C SER A 164 8.53 -4.11 9.15
N GLY A 165 8.23 -2.81 9.05
CA GLY A 165 7.41 -2.24 7.99
C GLY A 165 8.02 -2.46 6.60
N ILE A 166 9.31 -2.16 6.43
CA ILE A 166 10.03 -2.41 5.17
C ILE A 166 10.03 -3.90 4.82
N ILE A 167 10.38 -4.77 5.78
CA ILE A 167 10.45 -6.22 5.56
C ILE A 167 9.08 -6.79 5.20
N PHE A 168 8.03 -6.49 5.96
CA PHE A 168 6.69 -7.02 5.68
C PHE A 168 6.11 -6.49 4.37
N LEU A 169 6.33 -5.21 4.04
CA LEU A 169 5.93 -4.65 2.74
C LEU A 169 6.68 -5.35 1.60
N PHE A 170 7.98 -5.58 1.75
CA PHE A 170 8.78 -6.29 0.75
C PHE A 170 8.27 -7.72 0.56
N LEU A 171 8.09 -8.48 1.63
CA LEU A 171 7.57 -9.84 1.58
C LEU A 171 6.18 -9.89 0.95
N PHE A 172 5.31 -8.95 1.32
CA PHE A 172 3.97 -8.88 0.78
C PHE A 172 3.97 -8.58 -0.73
N ASN A 173 4.78 -7.61 -1.17
CA ASN A 173 4.93 -7.29 -2.59
C ASN A 173 5.56 -8.47 -3.36
N TYR A 174 6.52 -9.16 -2.74
CA TYR A 174 7.18 -10.30 -3.37
C TYR A 174 6.24 -11.50 -3.55
N PHE A 175 5.48 -11.87 -2.51
CA PHE A 175 4.68 -13.10 -2.53
C PHE A 175 3.25 -12.92 -3.07
N LEU A 176 2.66 -11.75 -2.90
CA LEU A 176 1.24 -11.53 -3.17
C LEU A 176 0.96 -10.59 -4.34
N PHE A 177 1.88 -9.69 -4.66
CA PHE A 177 1.67 -8.73 -5.74
C PHE A 177 2.54 -9.04 -6.95
N LEU A 178 1.91 -9.58 -8.01
CA LEU A 178 2.56 -9.85 -9.29
C LEU A 178 2.47 -8.66 -10.27
N GLY A 179 1.81 -7.57 -9.89
CA GLY A 179 1.48 -6.48 -10.79
C GLY A 179 2.36 -5.24 -10.66
N ASP A 180 2.49 -4.48 -11.74
CA ASP A 180 3.29 -3.26 -11.86
C ASP A 180 2.62 -2.02 -11.23
N GLY A 181 1.77 -2.20 -10.22
CA GLY A 181 1.03 -1.12 -9.59
C GLY A 181 1.91 -0.19 -8.77
N SER A 182 2.50 0.84 -9.40
CA SER A 182 3.35 1.86 -8.74
C SER A 182 2.70 2.48 -7.48
N ARG A 183 1.37 2.59 -7.45
CA ARG A 183 0.59 3.07 -6.30
C ARG A 183 0.84 2.29 -4.99
N HIS A 184 1.30 1.05 -5.08
CA HIS A 184 1.55 0.20 -3.90
C HIS A 184 2.88 0.54 -3.21
N TYR A 185 3.80 1.17 -3.90
CA TYR A 185 5.12 1.51 -3.35
C TYR A 185 5.12 2.77 -2.47
N GLY A 186 4.07 3.59 -2.51
CA GLY A 186 3.86 4.71 -1.59
C GLY A 186 3.84 4.32 -0.11
N TYR A 187 3.53 3.07 0.20
CA TYR A 187 3.58 2.55 1.58
C TYR A 187 4.97 2.57 2.19
N TYR A 188 6.04 2.42 1.41
CA TYR A 188 7.41 2.55 1.91
C TYR A 188 7.71 3.97 2.39
N PHE A 189 7.22 4.96 1.66
CA PHE A 189 7.36 6.36 2.08
C PHE A 189 6.53 6.65 3.35
N LEU A 190 5.35 6.06 3.46
CA LEU A 190 4.52 6.16 4.65
C LEU A 190 5.21 5.54 5.89
N VAL A 191 5.94 4.43 5.75
CA VAL A 191 6.77 3.86 6.83
C VAL A 191 7.86 4.83 7.26
N ILE A 192 8.52 5.54 6.33
CA ILE A 192 9.53 6.57 6.66
C ILE A 192 8.90 7.69 7.48
N ILE A 193 7.78 8.24 7.03
CA ILE A 193 7.12 9.36 7.71
C ILE A 193 6.67 8.94 9.11
N SER A 194 5.99 7.80 9.23
CA SER A 194 5.44 7.35 10.50
C SER A 194 6.52 6.94 11.51
N SER A 195 7.60 6.29 11.06
CA SER A 195 8.75 5.99 11.93
C SER A 195 9.46 7.24 12.42
N THR A 196 9.57 8.25 11.55
CA THR A 196 10.13 9.56 11.92
C THR A 196 9.23 10.26 12.93
N TRP A 197 7.92 10.23 12.75
CA TRP A 197 6.95 10.77 13.70
C TRP A 197 7.06 10.09 15.06
N LEU A 198 7.09 8.75 15.09
CA LEU A 198 7.29 7.99 16.33
C LEU A 198 8.57 8.39 17.06
N ALA A 199 9.65 8.63 16.35
CA ALA A 199 10.89 9.10 16.94
C ALA A 199 10.76 10.51 17.51
N LEU A 200 10.18 11.44 16.77
CA LEU A 200 10.01 12.85 17.19
C LEU A 200 9.06 12.99 18.37
N SER A 201 7.90 12.31 18.35
CA SER A 201 6.91 12.41 19.44
C SER A 201 7.41 11.90 20.79
N ASN A 202 8.43 11.06 20.81
CA ASN A 202 9.04 10.56 22.04
C ASN A 202 10.35 11.28 22.41
N GLN A 203 10.85 12.15 21.54
CA GLN A 203 12.08 12.92 21.78
C GLN A 203 11.93 13.83 23.00
N ASP A 204 10.79 14.48 23.18
CA ASP A 204 10.52 15.35 24.32
C ASP A 204 10.56 14.64 25.67
N GLN A 205 10.20 13.36 25.72
CA GLN A 205 10.28 12.55 26.93
C GLN A 205 11.70 12.11 27.25
N GLN A 206 12.53 11.88 26.23
CA GLN A 206 13.91 11.40 26.39
C GLN A 206 14.92 12.54 26.61
N LEU A 207 14.69 13.72 26.04
CA LEU A 207 15.54 14.90 26.25
C LEU A 207 15.53 15.39 27.72
N ARG A 208 14.49 15.02 28.46
CA ARG A 208 14.45 15.27 29.93
C ARG A 208 15.38 14.33 30.72
N SER A 209 15.90 13.27 30.10
CA SER A 209 16.88 12.34 30.68
C SER A 209 18.26 12.71 30.18
N SER A 210 19.11 13.24 31.06
CA SER A 210 20.42 13.86 30.77
C SER A 210 21.44 13.01 29.98
N ASN A 211 21.24 11.70 29.83
CA ASN A 211 22.17 10.80 29.15
C ASN A 211 22.08 10.77 27.63
N TYR A 212 21.02 11.34 27.02
CA TYR A 212 20.81 11.25 25.57
C TYR A 212 21.25 12.51 24.79
N GLN A 213 21.54 13.63 25.49
CA GLN A 213 21.95 14.87 24.84
C GLN A 213 23.24 14.74 24.01
N ASN A 214 24.15 13.84 24.41
CA ASN A 214 25.45 13.64 23.73
C ASN A 214 25.39 12.69 22.53
N LEU A 215 24.31 11.89 22.39
CA LEU A 215 24.16 10.93 21.29
C LEU A 215 23.61 11.56 20.01
N PHE A 216 22.92 12.67 20.14
CA PHE A 216 22.45 13.45 19.01
C PHE A 216 23.50 14.50 18.66
N THR A 217 24.48 14.13 17.86
CA THR A 217 25.36 15.15 17.24
C THR A 217 24.47 16.17 16.55
N LYS A 218 24.62 17.45 16.93
CA LYS A 218 23.79 18.58 16.45
C LYS A 218 23.57 18.63 14.93
N GLY A 219 24.48 18.04 14.15
CA GLY A 219 24.40 17.99 12.70
C GLY A 219 23.30 17.07 12.16
N ASN A 220 23.19 15.81 12.63
CA ASN A 220 22.26 14.82 12.05
C ASN A 220 20.78 15.16 12.32
N LEU A 221 20.48 15.81 13.42
CA LEU A 221 19.13 16.30 13.75
C LEU A 221 18.65 17.40 12.80
N PHE A 222 19.56 18.12 12.16
CA PHE A 222 19.22 19.29 11.37
C PHE A 222 19.01 19.00 9.88
N TYR A 223 19.73 18.02 9.33
CA TYR A 223 19.69 17.74 7.88
C TYR A 223 18.55 16.82 7.49
N PHE A 224 18.26 15.78 8.26
CA PHE A 224 17.22 14.81 7.90
C PHE A 224 15.81 15.40 7.85
N PRO A 225 15.31 16.17 8.85
CA PRO A 225 14.00 16.82 8.73
C PRO A 225 13.90 17.78 7.54
N ARG A 226 14.98 18.44 7.16
CA ARG A 226 15.01 19.30 5.96
C ARG A 226 14.87 18.48 4.68
N LEU A 227 15.63 17.38 4.57
CA LEU A 227 15.51 16.48 3.43
C LEU A 227 14.09 15.94 3.32
N LEU A 228 13.52 15.48 4.43
CA LEU A 228 12.14 14.98 4.46
C LEU A 228 11.13 16.07 4.07
N ASN A 229 11.29 17.29 4.57
CA ASN A 229 10.43 18.42 4.18
C ASN A 229 10.54 18.76 2.69
N ILE A 230 11.74 18.69 2.10
CA ILE A 230 11.92 18.89 0.66
C ILE A 230 11.15 17.80 -0.11
N CYS A 231 11.28 16.53 0.27
CA CYS A 231 10.55 15.44 -0.35
C CYS A 231 9.03 15.60 -0.21
N LEU A 232 8.55 15.95 0.98
CA LEU A 232 7.12 16.21 1.22
C LEU A 232 6.60 17.39 0.39
N THR A 233 7.39 18.45 0.25
CA THR A 233 7.02 19.60 -0.61
C THR A 233 6.91 19.18 -2.07
N ILE A 234 7.86 18.38 -2.57
CA ILE A 234 7.80 17.85 -3.94
C ILE A 234 6.54 17.00 -4.11
N HIS A 235 6.27 16.07 -3.19
CA HIS A 235 5.06 15.24 -3.24
C HIS A 235 3.77 16.07 -3.20
N MET A 236 3.74 17.13 -2.40
CA MET A 236 2.59 18.05 -2.33
C MET A 236 2.38 18.77 -3.67
N VAL A 237 3.43 19.33 -4.28
CA VAL A 237 3.35 20.03 -5.56
C VAL A 237 2.90 19.08 -6.67
N VAL A 238 3.50 17.87 -6.73
CA VAL A 238 3.12 16.85 -7.70
C VAL A 238 1.67 16.40 -7.48
N GLY A 239 1.26 16.18 -6.22
CA GLY A 239 -0.10 15.80 -5.87
C GLY A 239 -1.13 16.85 -6.30
N ILE A 240 -0.87 18.13 -6.04
CA ILE A 240 -1.73 19.24 -6.50
C ILE A 240 -1.83 19.25 -8.02
N HIS A 241 -0.68 19.09 -8.72
CA HIS A 241 -0.65 19.03 -10.17
C HIS A 241 -1.49 17.86 -10.72
N MET A 242 -1.37 16.67 -10.12
CA MET A 242 -2.14 15.49 -10.53
C MET A 242 -3.63 15.69 -10.30
N VAL A 243 -4.04 16.20 -9.13
CA VAL A 243 -5.46 16.52 -8.84
C VAL A 243 -5.99 17.52 -9.85
N PHE A 244 -5.22 18.55 -10.18
CA PHE A 244 -5.63 19.53 -11.18
C PHE A 244 -5.80 18.93 -12.59
N ASN A 245 -4.91 17.98 -12.95
CA ASN A 245 -5.06 17.26 -14.21
C ASN A 245 -6.28 16.35 -14.21
N ASP A 246 -6.59 15.67 -13.08
CA ASP A 246 -7.77 14.82 -12.94
C ASP A 246 -9.09 15.63 -13.09
N PHE A 247 -9.09 16.89 -12.69
CA PHE A 247 -10.24 17.79 -12.94
C PHE A 247 -10.35 18.24 -14.40
N ARG A 248 -9.23 18.35 -15.10
CA ARG A 248 -9.19 18.85 -16.49
C ARG A 248 -9.30 17.76 -17.53
N LEU A 249 -8.68 16.62 -17.26
CA LEU A 249 -8.57 15.52 -18.19
C LEU A 249 -9.46 14.37 -17.71
N PRO A 250 -10.24 13.77 -18.60
CA PRO A 250 -10.99 12.58 -18.23
C PRO A 250 -10.01 11.47 -17.81
N TYR A 251 -10.31 10.82 -16.70
CA TYR A 251 -9.47 9.71 -16.16
C TYR A 251 -9.31 8.56 -17.16
N SER A 252 -10.33 8.35 -18.00
CA SER A 252 -10.31 7.37 -19.09
C SER A 252 -11.17 7.87 -20.24
N SER A 253 -10.90 7.40 -21.45
CA SER A 253 -11.75 7.65 -22.63
C SER A 253 -13.08 6.86 -22.60
N GLY A 254 -13.43 6.22 -21.48
CA GLY A 254 -14.62 5.38 -21.37
C GLY A 254 -15.93 6.12 -21.65
N LYS A 255 -16.04 7.36 -21.16
CA LYS A 255 -17.22 8.21 -21.41
C LYS A 255 -17.33 8.60 -22.88
N GLU A 256 -16.25 9.08 -23.47
CA GLU A 256 -16.20 9.46 -24.87
C GLU A 256 -16.46 8.26 -25.79
N THR A 257 -15.90 7.09 -25.45
CA THR A 257 -16.14 5.85 -26.18
C THR A 257 -17.60 5.44 -26.12
N ALA A 258 -18.24 5.51 -24.95
CA ALA A 258 -19.65 5.21 -24.80
C ALA A 258 -20.52 6.18 -25.60
N GLN A 259 -20.22 7.47 -25.54
CA GLN A 259 -20.92 8.50 -26.34
C GLN A 259 -20.74 8.26 -27.85
N TYR A 260 -19.53 7.88 -28.29
CA TYR A 260 -19.28 7.55 -29.68
C TYR A 260 -20.13 6.36 -30.14
N ILE A 261 -20.19 5.28 -29.35
CA ILE A 261 -21.01 4.11 -29.61
C ILE A 261 -22.50 4.49 -29.74
N GLN A 262 -22.99 5.33 -28.81
CA GLN A 262 -24.40 5.83 -28.85
C GLN A 262 -24.66 6.70 -30.08
N THR A 263 -23.75 7.62 -30.39
CA THR A 263 -23.89 8.51 -31.56
C THR A 263 -23.92 7.73 -32.87
N LYS A 264 -23.23 6.59 -32.94
CA LYS A 264 -23.24 5.70 -34.09
C LYS A 264 -24.45 4.75 -34.13
N GLY A 265 -25.26 4.72 -33.08
CA GLY A 265 -26.39 3.79 -32.99
C GLY A 265 -25.97 2.35 -32.77
N TRP A 266 -24.75 2.10 -32.21
CA TRP A 266 -24.20 0.76 -32.01
C TRP A 266 -24.42 0.22 -30.59
N GLN A 267 -25.21 0.92 -29.78
CA GLN A 267 -25.48 0.52 -28.41
C GLN A 267 -26.08 -0.91 -28.30
N ASP A 268 -26.83 -1.35 -29.30
CA ASP A 268 -27.46 -2.68 -29.33
C ASP A 268 -26.65 -3.71 -30.14
N SER A 269 -25.57 -3.28 -30.78
CA SER A 269 -24.70 -4.17 -31.56
C SER A 269 -23.80 -5.01 -30.65
N PRO A 270 -23.38 -6.22 -31.09
CA PRO A 270 -22.37 -6.98 -30.38
C PRO A 270 -21.06 -6.20 -30.23
N ILE A 271 -20.61 -5.99 -29.00
CA ILE A 271 -19.36 -5.28 -28.72
C ILE A 271 -18.42 -6.27 -28.02
N PHE A 272 -17.19 -6.36 -28.54
CA PHE A 272 -16.13 -7.18 -28.02
C PHE A 272 -15.06 -6.31 -27.37
N ALA A 273 -14.53 -6.77 -26.26
CA ALA A 273 -13.45 -6.10 -25.57
C ALA A 273 -12.29 -7.06 -25.29
N THR A 274 -11.09 -6.66 -25.61
CA THR A 274 -9.89 -7.48 -25.39
C THR A 274 -9.43 -7.50 -23.95
N ARG A 275 -9.88 -6.54 -23.12
CA ARG A 275 -9.54 -6.46 -21.69
C ARG A 275 -10.73 -5.97 -20.90
N ASP A 276 -11.20 -6.76 -19.96
CA ASP A 276 -12.32 -6.44 -19.08
C ASP A 276 -12.08 -5.18 -18.23
N VAL A 277 -10.83 -4.91 -17.81
CA VAL A 277 -10.47 -3.69 -17.04
C VAL A 277 -10.72 -2.42 -17.84
N GLU A 278 -10.38 -2.44 -19.13
CA GLU A 278 -10.50 -1.25 -19.99
C GLU A 278 -11.96 -1.00 -20.37
N VAL A 279 -12.74 -2.05 -20.47
CA VAL A 279 -14.15 -1.96 -20.88
C VAL A 279 -15.09 -1.68 -19.73
N ALA A 280 -14.70 -1.91 -18.48
CA ALA A 280 -15.54 -1.74 -17.31
C ALA A 280 -16.19 -0.33 -17.24
N THR A 281 -15.42 0.70 -17.61
CA THR A 281 -15.92 2.07 -17.63
C THR A 281 -16.95 2.29 -18.74
N VAL A 282 -16.70 1.76 -19.93
CA VAL A 282 -17.64 1.86 -21.08
C VAL A 282 -18.92 1.09 -20.78
N SER A 283 -18.80 -0.12 -20.20
CA SER A 283 -19.89 -0.95 -19.73
C SER A 283 -20.80 -0.20 -18.74
N GLY A 284 -20.20 0.48 -17.76
CA GLY A 284 -20.95 1.29 -16.80
C GLY A 284 -21.71 2.47 -17.42
N TYR A 285 -21.17 3.13 -18.46
CA TYR A 285 -21.85 4.22 -19.16
C TYR A 285 -22.95 3.74 -20.10
N LEU A 286 -22.83 2.53 -20.66
CA LEU A 286 -23.82 1.97 -21.57
C LEU A 286 -24.83 1.07 -20.86
N ASP A 287 -24.64 0.82 -19.56
CA ASP A 287 -25.45 -0.06 -18.72
C ASP A 287 -25.64 -1.46 -19.35
N ARG A 288 -24.52 -2.02 -19.86
CA ARG A 288 -24.55 -3.34 -20.49
C ARG A 288 -23.22 -4.07 -20.34
N GLU A 289 -23.29 -5.41 -20.39
CA GLU A 289 -22.12 -6.28 -20.44
C GLU A 289 -21.58 -6.40 -21.86
N PHE A 290 -20.25 -6.60 -21.96
CA PHE A 290 -19.55 -6.86 -23.21
C PHE A 290 -18.99 -8.26 -23.22
N TYR A 291 -18.91 -8.86 -24.42
CA TYR A 291 -18.21 -10.12 -24.55
C TYR A 291 -16.69 -9.91 -24.47
N VAL A 292 -16.07 -10.60 -23.53
CA VAL A 292 -14.61 -10.54 -23.31
C VAL A 292 -14.02 -11.90 -23.66
N PRO A 293 -13.29 -12.04 -24.79
CA PRO A 293 -12.72 -13.30 -25.23
C PRO A 293 -11.80 -13.94 -24.18
N GLU A 294 -11.04 -13.14 -23.42
CA GLU A 294 -10.19 -13.61 -22.34
C GLU A 294 -10.97 -14.29 -21.19
N LEU A 295 -12.22 -13.93 -20.99
CA LEU A 295 -13.13 -14.53 -20.01
C LEU A 295 -14.00 -15.63 -20.64
N LYS A 296 -14.00 -15.75 -21.96
CA LYS A 296 -14.92 -16.60 -22.74
C LYS A 296 -16.40 -16.36 -22.40
N GLY A 297 -16.73 -15.13 -22.07
CA GLY A 297 -18.07 -14.76 -21.59
C GLY A 297 -18.29 -13.26 -21.50
N PHE A 298 -19.48 -12.91 -21.01
CA PHE A 298 -19.87 -11.52 -20.77
C PHE A 298 -19.31 -11.02 -19.43
N GLY A 299 -18.95 -9.74 -19.39
CA GLY A 299 -18.49 -9.08 -18.18
C GLY A 299 -18.62 -7.56 -18.27
N SER A 300 -18.84 -6.94 -17.11
CA SER A 300 -18.94 -5.47 -16.92
C SER A 300 -17.88 -4.94 -15.97
N TYR A 301 -17.07 -5.82 -15.37
CA TYR A 301 -16.02 -5.47 -14.40
C TYR A 301 -14.81 -6.39 -14.54
N ALA A 302 -13.70 -6.00 -13.93
CA ALA A 302 -12.45 -6.73 -14.00
C ALA A 302 -12.49 -8.05 -13.21
N GLN A 303 -12.32 -9.18 -13.90
CA GLN A 303 -12.26 -10.53 -13.31
C GLN A 303 -10.84 -11.06 -13.40
N TRP A 304 -10.00 -10.74 -12.42
CA TRP A 304 -8.56 -11.06 -12.45
C TRP A 304 -8.24 -12.57 -12.46
N ALA A 305 -9.10 -13.40 -11.87
CA ALA A 305 -8.84 -14.82 -11.68
C ALA A 305 -9.12 -15.68 -12.91
N ASN A 306 -10.14 -15.30 -13.65
CA ASN A 306 -10.70 -16.15 -14.72
C ASN A 306 -10.10 -15.83 -16.10
N ARG A 307 -9.09 -14.98 -16.17
CA ARG A 307 -8.50 -14.57 -17.44
C ARG A 307 -7.60 -15.64 -18.04
N VAL A 308 -7.83 -15.93 -19.29
CA VAL A 308 -6.90 -16.68 -20.13
C VAL A 308 -6.13 -15.67 -20.97
N THR A 309 -4.80 -15.73 -20.94
CA THR A 309 -3.98 -14.90 -21.83
C THR A 309 -4.16 -15.39 -23.27
N LEU A 310 -4.79 -14.58 -24.09
CA LEU A 310 -4.98 -14.86 -25.52
C LEU A 310 -3.99 -14.01 -26.33
N ASP A 311 -3.42 -14.61 -27.37
CA ASP A 311 -2.77 -13.87 -28.43
C ASP A 311 -3.82 -13.34 -29.43
N ARG A 312 -3.40 -12.51 -30.37
CA ARG A 312 -4.30 -11.88 -31.35
C ARG A 312 -5.09 -12.92 -32.17
N THR A 313 -4.47 -14.02 -32.56
CA THR A 313 -5.11 -15.06 -33.37
C THR A 313 -6.20 -15.75 -32.57
N LYS A 314 -5.89 -16.21 -31.37
CA LYS A 314 -6.87 -16.85 -30.48
C LYS A 314 -8.00 -15.92 -30.07
N THR A 315 -7.71 -14.61 -29.90
CA THR A 315 -8.76 -13.61 -29.64
C THR A 315 -9.75 -13.54 -30.80
N LEU A 316 -9.25 -13.52 -32.05
CA LEU A 316 -10.11 -13.51 -33.25
C LEU A 316 -10.90 -14.82 -33.39
N ASP A 317 -10.29 -15.95 -33.09
CA ASP A 317 -10.97 -17.26 -33.11
C ASP A 317 -12.13 -17.28 -32.10
N GLU A 318 -11.93 -16.79 -30.88
CA GLU A 318 -12.99 -16.72 -29.86
C GLU A 318 -14.12 -15.74 -30.27
N VAL A 319 -13.79 -14.62 -30.90
CA VAL A 319 -14.77 -13.71 -31.47
C VAL A 319 -15.59 -14.38 -32.59
N GLN A 320 -14.92 -15.11 -33.48
CA GLN A 320 -15.58 -15.87 -34.56
C GLN A 320 -16.53 -16.91 -33.98
N VAL A 321 -16.09 -17.71 -33.01
CA VAL A 321 -16.94 -18.70 -32.33
C VAL A 321 -18.20 -18.06 -31.71
N TYR A 322 -18.06 -16.85 -31.14
CA TYR A 322 -19.20 -16.15 -30.62
C TYR A 322 -20.17 -15.71 -31.75
N LEU A 323 -19.64 -15.11 -32.82
CA LEU A 323 -20.44 -14.66 -33.96
C LEU A 323 -21.19 -15.80 -34.63
N ASP A 324 -20.60 -16.98 -34.70
CA ASP A 324 -21.23 -18.15 -35.26
C ASP A 324 -22.37 -18.72 -34.41
N ARG A 325 -22.27 -18.54 -33.06
CA ARG A 325 -23.33 -18.96 -32.12
C ARG A 325 -24.52 -18.01 -32.08
N PHE A 326 -24.32 -16.76 -32.41
CA PHE A 326 -25.34 -15.71 -32.40
C PHE A 326 -25.48 -15.14 -33.82
N PRO A 327 -26.06 -15.91 -34.75
CA PRO A 327 -26.22 -15.45 -36.12
C PRO A 327 -27.16 -14.23 -36.14
N LYS A 328 -26.57 -13.14 -36.53
CA LYS A 328 -27.17 -11.89 -37.01
C LYS A 328 -28.51 -11.45 -36.38
N VAL A 329 -28.37 -10.52 -35.49
CA VAL A 329 -29.40 -9.50 -35.36
C VAL A 329 -29.24 -8.49 -36.49
#